data_3688e3de42c9fdd22e3a2eacd45f257b
#
_entry.id   3688e3de42c9fdd22e3a2eacd45f257b
#
_cell.length_a   1.000
_cell.length_b   1.000
_cell.length_c   1.000
_cell.angle_alpha   90.00
_cell.angle_beta   90.00
_cell.angle_gamma   90.00
#
_symmetry.space_group_name_H-M   'P 1'
#
loop_
_entity.id
_entity.type
_entity.pdbx_description
1 polymer ?
#
loop_
_entity_poly.entity_id
_entity_poly.type
_entity_poly.pdbx_seq_one_letter_code
_entity_poly.pdbx_strand_id
1 'polypeptide(L)'
;MDYFVLFIVFCACITILLFYHLYFHIRLLFVPENGIEARATPVSIIVVANNEFDNLQSLIPKLLAQDHPQFEIILVDDRSYDETYETYLAISKTNKKLKFLRVDETPETSSAKKFSLTLAIKAAQYENLLFIDADCNPTEQWAYQMSKRFNDKTEIVIGASPYSSKASFLNYLIQFETGMTALNYLSFALAKVPYMSVGRNWGFKRHLFLNNKGHHPHNKLKGGDDDLFLQKVVTNTNYTICIHPDSLVESIPKTDFNDWFEQKQRHYSVSKFYNLTSKFLLSNYLIIHLLSYILFITLLFSQEFRLYSSAIFSFRLLLFWILAAKSFNKLTSKVEWYLIPWFEFLNSIMVITFGLNSLRARKIKWR
;
A
#
# COMPACT_ATOMS: atom_id res chain seq x y z
N MET A 1 43.47 -4.21 -2.39
CA MET A 1 42.21 -4.67 -1.78
C MET A 1 42.04 -6.13 -2.15
N ASP A 2 41.80 -6.99 -1.16
CA ASP A 2 41.75 -8.44 -1.38
C ASP A 2 40.39 -8.78 -2.07
N TYR A 3 40.44 -9.09 -3.36
CA TYR A 3 39.26 -9.44 -4.15
C TYR A 3 38.59 -10.72 -3.66
N PHE A 4 39.32 -11.62 -3.02
CA PHE A 4 38.76 -12.83 -2.44
C PHE A 4 37.80 -12.51 -1.29
N VAL A 5 38.20 -11.61 -0.37
CA VAL A 5 37.31 -11.14 0.72
C VAL A 5 36.06 -10.45 0.17
N LEU A 6 36.22 -9.58 -0.85
CA LEU A 6 35.08 -8.92 -1.49
C LEU A 6 34.13 -9.91 -2.15
N PHE A 7 34.66 -10.97 -2.78
CA PHE A 7 33.85 -12.01 -3.40
C PHE A 7 33.05 -12.80 -2.35
N ILE A 8 33.65 -13.13 -1.19
CA ILE A 8 32.91 -13.77 -0.10
C ILE A 8 31.77 -12.89 0.41
N VAL A 9 32.05 -11.59 0.64
CA VAL A 9 31.00 -10.65 1.09
C VAL A 9 29.90 -10.50 0.01
N PHE A 10 30.27 -10.46 -1.26
CA PHE A 10 29.31 -10.45 -2.36
C PHE A 10 28.42 -11.69 -2.36
N CYS A 11 28.99 -12.89 -2.23
CA CYS A 11 28.23 -14.14 -2.14
C CYS A 11 27.26 -14.14 -0.95
N ALA A 12 27.70 -13.61 0.20
CA ALA A 12 26.83 -13.47 1.37
C ALA A 12 25.65 -12.50 1.08
N CYS A 13 25.91 -11.35 0.44
CA CYS A 13 24.86 -10.42 0.03
C CYS A 13 23.84 -11.08 -0.91
N ILE A 14 24.32 -11.79 -1.94
CA ILE A 14 23.43 -12.50 -2.88
C ILE A 14 22.62 -13.59 -2.16
N THR A 15 23.23 -14.34 -1.25
CA THR A 15 22.50 -15.35 -0.45
C THR A 15 21.37 -14.74 0.37
N ILE A 16 21.61 -13.60 1.01
CA ILE A 16 20.57 -12.87 1.75
C ILE A 16 19.45 -12.39 0.79
N LEU A 17 19.79 -11.85 -0.38
CA LEU A 17 18.77 -11.44 -1.37
C LEU A 17 17.96 -12.62 -1.89
N LEU A 18 18.60 -13.75 -2.17
CA LEU A 18 17.91 -14.99 -2.56
C LEU A 18 16.96 -15.45 -1.45
N PHE A 19 17.37 -15.34 -0.18
CA PHE A 19 16.47 -15.61 0.95
C PHE A 19 15.22 -14.70 0.90
N TYR A 20 15.35 -13.37 0.66
CA TYR A 20 14.20 -12.50 0.52
C TYR A 20 13.29 -12.93 -0.63
N HIS A 21 13.87 -13.28 -1.78
CA HIS A 21 13.10 -13.71 -2.94
C HIS A 21 12.37 -15.03 -2.73
N LEU A 22 13.06 -16.03 -2.18
CA LEU A 22 12.56 -17.40 -2.02
C LEU A 22 11.74 -17.61 -0.74
N TYR A 23 11.92 -16.77 0.29
CA TYR A 23 11.15 -16.89 1.53
C TYR A 23 9.97 -15.92 1.58
N PHE A 24 10.15 -14.67 1.17
CA PHE A 24 9.07 -13.67 1.18
C PHE A 24 8.36 -13.59 -0.18
N HIS A 25 9.02 -13.10 -1.22
CA HIS A 25 8.37 -12.69 -2.46
C HIS A 25 7.67 -13.83 -3.20
N ILE A 26 8.23 -15.03 -3.20
CA ILE A 26 7.64 -16.20 -3.88
C ILE A 26 6.25 -16.57 -3.33
N ARG A 27 5.97 -16.26 -2.06
CA ARG A 27 4.67 -16.60 -1.41
C ARG A 27 3.48 -15.98 -2.13
N LEU A 28 3.67 -14.78 -2.71
CA LEU A 28 2.60 -14.10 -3.43
C LEU A 28 2.14 -14.89 -4.66
N LEU A 29 3.03 -15.63 -5.31
CA LEU A 29 2.71 -16.44 -6.49
C LEU A 29 1.77 -17.61 -6.16
N PHE A 30 1.84 -18.13 -4.94
CA PHE A 30 1.02 -19.27 -4.49
C PHE A 30 -0.33 -18.88 -3.87
N VAL A 31 -0.64 -17.59 -3.76
CA VAL A 31 -1.95 -17.15 -3.31
C VAL A 31 -2.97 -17.47 -4.41
N PRO A 32 -4.06 -18.22 -4.12
CA PRO A 32 -5.09 -18.49 -5.10
C PRO A 32 -5.77 -17.20 -5.58
N GLU A 33 -5.96 -17.04 -6.87
CA GLU A 33 -6.75 -15.95 -7.46
C GLU A 33 -8.24 -16.19 -7.28
N ASN A 34 -8.66 -17.45 -7.34
CA ASN A 34 -10.03 -17.85 -7.08
C ASN A 34 -10.38 -17.61 -5.62
N GLY A 35 -11.47 -16.90 -5.41
CA GLY A 35 -11.87 -16.49 -4.08
C GLY A 35 -12.19 -17.65 -3.14
N ILE A 36 -12.20 -17.36 -1.85
CA ILE A 36 -12.76 -18.25 -0.83
C ILE A 36 -14.27 -18.34 -1.08
N GLU A 37 -14.83 -19.55 -1.08
CA GLU A 37 -16.28 -19.75 -1.03
C GLU A 37 -16.80 -19.35 0.36
N ALA A 38 -17.07 -18.08 0.55
CA ALA A 38 -17.65 -17.55 1.77
C ALA A 38 -18.71 -16.50 1.42
N ARG A 39 -19.69 -16.36 2.28
CA ARG A 39 -20.71 -15.32 2.13
C ARG A 39 -20.13 -13.95 2.47
N ALA A 40 -20.55 -12.93 1.73
CA ALA A 40 -20.23 -11.54 2.05
C ALA A 40 -20.87 -11.16 3.41
N THR A 41 -20.09 -10.49 4.22
CA THR A 41 -20.55 -9.98 5.53
C THR A 41 -20.97 -8.51 5.38
N PRO A 42 -21.95 -8.02 6.18
CA PRO A 42 -22.35 -6.62 6.13
C PRO A 42 -21.16 -5.67 6.34
N VAL A 43 -21.08 -4.58 5.54
CA VAL A 43 -19.95 -3.64 5.59
C VAL A 43 -20.37 -2.18 5.54
N SER A 44 -19.59 -1.32 6.23
CA SER A 44 -19.62 0.13 6.06
C SER A 44 -18.42 0.56 5.24
N ILE A 45 -18.66 1.15 4.07
CA ILE A 45 -17.63 1.69 3.17
C ILE A 45 -17.36 3.13 3.58
N ILE A 46 -16.12 3.45 3.91
CA ILE A 46 -15.71 4.76 4.41
C ILE A 46 -14.89 5.49 3.34
N VAL A 47 -15.33 6.70 3.02
CA VAL A 47 -14.66 7.65 2.12
C VAL A 47 -14.48 8.97 2.85
N VAL A 48 -13.25 9.51 2.84
CA VAL A 48 -12.94 10.85 3.33
C VAL A 48 -12.48 11.70 2.16
N ALA A 49 -13.10 12.85 1.97
CA ALA A 49 -12.84 13.76 0.86
C ALA A 49 -12.55 15.19 1.35
N ASN A 50 -11.65 15.88 0.64
CA ASN A 50 -11.37 17.29 0.82
C ASN A 50 -11.12 17.92 -0.56
N ASN A 51 -12.07 18.67 -1.09
CA ASN A 51 -12.04 19.23 -2.45
C ASN A 51 -11.84 18.15 -3.53
N GLU A 52 -12.68 17.12 -3.48
CA GLU A 52 -12.60 15.95 -4.37
C GLU A 52 -13.88 15.79 -5.20
N PHE A 53 -14.59 16.88 -5.50
CA PHE A 53 -15.88 16.84 -6.18
C PHE A 53 -15.84 16.03 -7.47
N ASP A 54 -14.89 16.33 -8.36
CA ASP A 54 -14.75 15.63 -9.65
C ASP A 54 -14.49 14.13 -9.50
N ASN A 55 -13.66 13.75 -8.54
CA ASN A 55 -13.37 12.35 -8.25
C ASN A 55 -14.59 11.63 -7.67
N LEU A 56 -15.32 12.29 -6.77
CA LEU A 56 -16.52 11.74 -6.16
C LEU A 56 -17.67 11.56 -7.16
N GLN A 57 -17.76 12.40 -8.20
CA GLN A 57 -18.73 12.21 -9.30
C GLN A 57 -18.53 10.86 -10.00
N SER A 58 -17.29 10.36 -10.09
CA SER A 58 -16.98 9.05 -10.65
C SER A 58 -17.12 7.94 -9.61
N LEU A 59 -16.69 8.16 -8.38
CA LEU A 59 -16.60 7.12 -7.34
C LEU A 59 -17.96 6.76 -6.75
N ILE A 60 -18.78 7.75 -6.34
CA ILE A 60 -20.02 7.49 -5.60
C ILE A 60 -21.02 6.64 -6.39
N PRO A 61 -21.26 6.86 -7.72
CA PRO A 61 -22.09 5.96 -8.50
C PRO A 61 -21.60 4.50 -8.48
N LYS A 62 -20.27 4.26 -8.56
CA LYS A 62 -19.69 2.92 -8.50
C LYS A 62 -19.83 2.27 -7.13
N LEU A 63 -19.74 3.06 -6.07
CA LEU A 63 -19.99 2.54 -4.72
C LEU A 63 -21.47 2.22 -4.50
N LEU A 64 -22.38 3.00 -5.02
CA LEU A 64 -23.82 2.73 -4.96
C LEU A 64 -24.22 1.50 -5.78
N ALA A 65 -23.49 1.22 -6.88
CA ALA A 65 -23.66 0.06 -7.75
C ALA A 65 -22.97 -1.22 -7.25
N GLN A 66 -22.37 -1.22 -6.05
CA GLN A 66 -21.72 -2.43 -5.54
C GLN A 66 -22.70 -3.60 -5.46
N ASP A 67 -22.34 -4.73 -6.07
CA ASP A 67 -23.06 -6.00 -5.99
C ASP A 67 -22.80 -6.67 -4.63
N HIS A 68 -23.40 -6.12 -3.60
CA HIS A 68 -23.23 -6.55 -2.22
C HIS A 68 -24.58 -6.58 -1.49
N PRO A 69 -24.94 -7.67 -0.77
CA PRO A 69 -26.27 -7.83 -0.21
C PRO A 69 -26.60 -6.79 0.88
N GLN A 70 -25.61 -6.33 1.64
CA GLN A 70 -25.84 -5.45 2.78
C GLN A 70 -24.68 -4.52 3.07
N PHE A 71 -24.77 -3.27 2.63
CA PHE A 71 -23.74 -2.26 2.83
C PHE A 71 -24.32 -0.86 3.02
N GLU A 72 -23.52 0.01 3.59
CA GLU A 72 -23.71 1.46 3.61
C GLU A 72 -22.42 2.16 3.13
N ILE A 73 -22.54 3.39 2.70
CA ILE A 73 -21.44 4.28 2.36
C ILE A 73 -21.45 5.44 3.34
N ILE A 74 -20.32 5.74 3.97
CA ILE A 74 -20.13 6.90 4.83
C ILE A 74 -19.13 7.81 4.16
N LEU A 75 -19.63 8.90 3.57
CA LEU A 75 -18.82 9.95 2.98
C LEU A 75 -18.65 11.07 4.00
N VAL A 76 -17.39 11.38 4.30
CA VAL A 76 -17.03 12.50 5.18
C VAL A 76 -16.41 13.61 4.35
N ASP A 77 -17.06 14.76 4.33
CA ASP A 77 -16.51 15.99 3.78
C ASP A 77 -15.63 16.68 4.82
N ASP A 78 -14.33 16.73 4.57
CA ASP A 78 -13.33 17.39 5.44
C ASP A 78 -13.11 18.84 4.99
N ARG A 79 -14.07 19.74 5.27
CA ARG A 79 -13.96 21.19 5.02
C ARG A 79 -13.72 21.53 3.54
N SER A 80 -14.43 20.88 2.63
CA SER A 80 -14.40 21.27 1.22
C SER A 80 -15.06 22.64 1.01
N TYR A 81 -14.57 23.36 0.01
CA TYR A 81 -15.12 24.63 -0.49
C TYR A 81 -15.49 24.56 -1.98
N ASP A 82 -15.41 23.36 -2.57
CA ASP A 82 -15.99 23.04 -3.87
C ASP A 82 -17.44 22.55 -3.71
N GLU A 83 -18.04 22.03 -4.77
CA GLU A 83 -19.45 21.57 -4.79
C GLU A 83 -19.69 20.25 -4.02
N THR A 84 -18.69 19.72 -3.33
CA THR A 84 -18.79 18.44 -2.58
C THR A 84 -19.92 18.46 -1.56
N TYR A 85 -19.98 19.54 -0.74
CA TYR A 85 -20.94 19.62 0.37
C TYR A 85 -22.39 19.60 -0.12
N GLU A 86 -22.74 20.56 -0.96
CA GLU A 86 -24.12 20.76 -1.42
C GLU A 86 -24.63 19.54 -2.17
N THR A 87 -23.78 19.00 -3.06
CA THR A 87 -24.13 17.87 -3.92
C THR A 87 -24.40 16.61 -3.10
N TYR A 88 -23.48 16.24 -2.22
CA TYR A 88 -23.59 14.94 -1.53
C TYR A 88 -24.53 15.01 -0.32
N LEU A 89 -24.76 16.19 0.26
CA LEU A 89 -25.86 16.40 1.20
C LEU A 89 -27.21 16.17 0.53
N ALA A 90 -27.40 16.66 -0.71
CA ALA A 90 -28.64 16.43 -1.46
C ALA A 90 -28.85 14.96 -1.82
N ILE A 91 -27.81 14.27 -2.29
CA ILE A 91 -27.86 12.85 -2.66
C ILE A 91 -28.15 11.99 -1.41
N SER A 92 -27.56 12.30 -0.27
CA SER A 92 -27.77 11.53 0.99
C SER A 92 -29.21 11.59 1.50
N LYS A 93 -29.97 12.65 1.19
CA LYS A 93 -31.38 12.77 1.55
C LYS A 93 -32.29 11.83 0.74
N THR A 94 -31.87 11.47 -0.47
CA THR A 94 -32.65 10.62 -1.39
C THR A 94 -32.18 9.18 -1.42
N ASN A 95 -30.92 8.92 -1.07
CA ASN A 95 -30.33 7.59 -1.09
C ASN A 95 -29.98 7.10 0.32
N LYS A 96 -30.76 6.15 0.82
CA LYS A 96 -30.60 5.57 2.18
C LYS A 96 -29.28 4.82 2.39
N LYS A 97 -28.59 4.41 1.32
CA LYS A 97 -27.28 3.75 1.42
C LYS A 97 -26.14 4.74 1.65
N LEU A 98 -26.33 6.03 1.34
CA LEU A 98 -25.30 7.06 1.51
C LEU A 98 -25.57 7.90 2.77
N LYS A 99 -24.67 7.80 3.72
CA LYS A 99 -24.60 8.66 4.90
C LYS A 99 -23.55 9.72 4.69
N PHE A 100 -23.94 10.98 4.78
CA PHE A 100 -23.03 12.12 4.58
C PHE A 100 -22.75 12.80 5.92
N LEU A 101 -21.48 13.05 6.20
CA LEU A 101 -21.00 13.74 7.39
C LEU A 101 -20.12 14.92 6.95
N ARG A 102 -20.18 16.02 7.69
CA ARG A 102 -19.29 17.17 7.49
C ARG A 102 -18.42 17.42 8.70
N VAL A 103 -17.16 17.73 8.45
CA VAL A 103 -16.23 18.25 9.43
C VAL A 103 -16.04 19.74 9.13
N ASP A 104 -16.41 20.62 10.03
CA ASP A 104 -16.18 22.06 9.88
C ASP A 104 -14.85 22.47 10.51
N GLU A 105 -14.47 21.85 11.63
CA GLU A 105 -13.22 22.15 12.33
C GLU A 105 -12.51 20.85 12.76
N THR A 106 -11.19 20.85 12.68
CA THR A 106 -10.34 19.76 13.17
C THR A 106 -9.69 20.16 14.48
N PRO A 107 -9.82 19.36 15.56
CA PRO A 107 -9.13 19.62 16.80
C PRO A 107 -7.60 19.65 16.61
N GLU A 108 -6.89 20.55 17.31
CA GLU A 108 -5.44 20.62 17.29
C GLU A 108 -4.73 19.33 17.73
N THR A 109 -5.46 18.43 18.38
CA THR A 109 -4.96 17.14 18.84
C THR A 109 -4.92 16.05 17.77
N SER A 110 -5.49 16.32 16.57
CA SER A 110 -5.58 15.35 15.48
C SER A 110 -5.20 15.96 14.13
N SER A 111 -4.76 15.13 13.19
CA SER A 111 -4.72 15.50 11.78
C SER A 111 -6.13 15.39 11.19
N ALA A 112 -6.42 16.20 10.17
CA ALA A 112 -7.73 16.29 9.55
C ALA A 112 -8.26 14.92 9.09
N LYS A 113 -7.53 14.20 8.24
CA LYS A 113 -7.95 12.86 7.76
C LYS A 113 -8.25 11.89 8.91
N LYS A 114 -7.40 11.82 9.95
CA LYS A 114 -7.63 10.92 11.09
C LYS A 114 -8.84 11.29 11.93
N PHE A 115 -9.13 12.58 12.05
CA PHE A 115 -10.34 13.03 12.73
C PHE A 115 -11.58 12.64 11.94
N SER A 116 -11.58 12.89 10.62
CA SER A 116 -12.68 12.52 9.71
C SER A 116 -12.90 11.01 9.67
N LEU A 117 -11.83 10.20 9.60
CA LEU A 117 -11.90 8.74 9.72
C LEU A 117 -12.49 8.31 11.07
N THR A 118 -12.11 8.96 12.17
CA THR A 118 -12.65 8.65 13.50
C THR A 118 -14.16 8.90 13.58
N LEU A 119 -14.65 9.98 12.97
CA LEU A 119 -16.08 10.27 12.90
C LEU A 119 -16.82 9.22 12.07
N ALA A 120 -16.29 8.88 10.88
CA ALA A 120 -16.86 7.85 10.03
C ALA A 120 -16.97 6.49 10.72
N ILE A 121 -15.87 6.06 11.37
CA ILE A 121 -15.81 4.77 12.10
C ILE A 121 -16.84 4.73 13.24
N LYS A 122 -16.99 5.82 13.99
CA LYS A 122 -18.01 5.92 15.06
C LYS A 122 -19.44 5.93 14.52
N ALA A 123 -19.66 6.51 13.35
CA ALA A 123 -20.95 6.60 12.69
C ALA A 123 -21.35 5.32 11.94
N ALA A 124 -20.42 4.39 11.74
CA ALA A 124 -20.62 3.16 11.00
C ALA A 124 -21.64 2.24 11.71
N GLN A 125 -22.59 1.72 10.92
CA GLN A 125 -23.62 0.80 11.40
C GLN A 125 -23.07 -0.63 11.53
N TYR A 126 -22.20 -1.04 10.58
CA TYR A 126 -21.69 -2.40 10.53
C TYR A 126 -20.35 -2.55 11.22
N GLU A 127 -20.06 -3.76 11.64
CA GLU A 127 -18.82 -4.11 12.33
C GLU A 127 -17.62 -4.15 11.37
N ASN A 128 -17.82 -4.61 10.13
CA ASN A 128 -16.75 -4.67 9.15
C ASN A 128 -16.68 -3.35 8.39
N LEU A 129 -15.52 -2.74 8.38
CA LEU A 129 -15.25 -1.47 7.73
C LEU A 129 -14.36 -1.70 6.52
N LEU A 130 -14.67 -1.06 5.38
CA LEU A 130 -13.82 -0.99 4.20
C LEU A 130 -13.46 0.46 3.93
N PHE A 131 -12.22 0.72 3.55
CA PHE A 131 -11.69 2.05 3.31
C PHE A 131 -11.28 2.21 1.85
N ILE A 132 -11.65 3.34 1.26
CA ILE A 132 -11.31 3.71 -0.11
C ILE A 132 -11.11 5.23 -0.19
N ASP A 133 -10.09 5.68 -0.94
CA ASP A 133 -9.86 7.11 -1.16
C ASP A 133 -10.74 7.63 -2.32
N ALA A 134 -10.99 8.93 -2.37
CA ALA A 134 -11.90 9.56 -3.33
C ALA A 134 -11.44 9.44 -4.80
N ASP A 135 -10.12 9.34 -5.04
CA ASP A 135 -9.47 9.22 -6.36
C ASP A 135 -9.38 7.76 -6.86
N CYS A 136 -10.19 6.86 -6.31
CA CYS A 136 -10.14 5.44 -6.58
C CYS A 136 -11.24 4.94 -7.51
N ASN A 137 -10.97 3.82 -8.17
CA ASN A 137 -11.86 3.19 -9.12
C ASN A 137 -12.07 1.70 -8.77
N PRO A 138 -13.04 1.37 -7.89
CA PRO A 138 -13.37 -0.01 -7.56
C PRO A 138 -14.20 -0.67 -8.67
N THR A 139 -14.15 -2.01 -8.76
CA THR A 139 -15.10 -2.80 -9.53
C THR A 139 -16.43 -2.92 -8.79
N GLU A 140 -17.51 -3.37 -9.45
CA GLU A 140 -18.80 -3.61 -8.80
C GLU A 140 -18.76 -4.73 -7.75
N GLN A 141 -17.78 -5.64 -7.85
CA GLN A 141 -17.58 -6.78 -6.94
C GLN A 141 -16.61 -6.47 -5.79
N TRP A 142 -16.01 -5.28 -5.75
CA TRP A 142 -14.96 -4.97 -4.78
C TRP A 142 -15.39 -5.20 -3.33
N ALA A 143 -16.50 -4.62 -2.91
CA ALA A 143 -16.99 -4.74 -1.54
C ALA A 143 -17.32 -6.20 -1.18
N TYR A 144 -17.88 -6.96 -2.14
CA TYR A 144 -18.17 -8.38 -1.98
C TYR A 144 -16.88 -9.19 -1.77
N GLN A 145 -15.87 -9.00 -2.62
CA GLN A 145 -14.61 -9.74 -2.55
C GLN A 145 -13.82 -9.44 -1.27
N MET A 146 -13.85 -8.19 -0.81
CA MET A 146 -13.21 -7.79 0.43
C MET A 146 -13.96 -8.32 1.65
N SER A 147 -15.30 -8.16 1.69
CA SER A 147 -16.12 -8.45 2.86
C SER A 147 -16.20 -9.94 3.19
N LYS A 148 -16.20 -10.82 2.19
CA LYS A 148 -16.22 -12.27 2.41
C LYS A 148 -14.96 -12.83 3.08
N ARG A 149 -13.91 -12.00 3.21
CA ARG A 149 -12.69 -12.37 3.94
C ARG A 149 -12.83 -12.23 5.45
N PHE A 150 -13.78 -11.43 5.94
CA PHE A 150 -14.06 -11.30 7.36
C PHE A 150 -14.76 -12.56 7.91
N ASN A 151 -14.31 -13.02 9.06
CA ASN A 151 -14.92 -14.11 9.82
C ASN A 151 -14.53 -13.98 11.31
N ASP A 152 -14.85 -14.94 12.16
CA ASP A 152 -14.55 -14.85 13.59
C ASP A 152 -13.06 -14.73 13.92
N LYS A 153 -12.19 -15.27 13.06
CA LYS A 153 -10.73 -15.22 13.23
C LYS A 153 -10.08 -14.07 12.45
N THR A 154 -10.67 -13.70 11.32
CA THR A 154 -10.13 -12.65 10.44
C THR A 154 -10.81 -11.33 10.71
N GLU A 155 -10.07 -10.41 11.29
CA GLU A 155 -10.53 -9.08 11.68
C GLU A 155 -9.98 -7.97 10.79
N ILE A 156 -8.94 -8.26 10.01
CA ILE A 156 -8.25 -7.30 9.13
C ILE A 156 -8.09 -7.92 7.74
N VAL A 157 -8.43 -7.15 6.71
CA VAL A 157 -8.26 -7.53 5.30
C VAL A 157 -7.35 -6.50 4.64
N ILE A 158 -6.22 -6.98 4.10
CA ILE A 158 -5.22 -6.16 3.41
C ILE A 158 -5.39 -6.38 1.91
N GLY A 159 -5.77 -5.34 1.18
CA GLY A 159 -5.92 -5.35 -0.27
C GLY A 159 -4.70 -4.80 -1.00
N ALA A 160 -4.79 -4.75 -2.34
CA ALA A 160 -3.79 -4.12 -3.20
C ALA A 160 -4.46 -3.03 -4.05
N SER A 161 -3.69 -1.96 -4.34
CA SER A 161 -4.21 -0.85 -5.11
C SER A 161 -3.15 -0.35 -6.11
N PRO A 162 -3.17 -0.89 -7.34
CA PRO A 162 -2.34 -0.40 -8.42
C PRO A 162 -2.77 1.01 -8.85
N TYR A 163 -1.89 1.70 -9.56
CA TYR A 163 -2.27 2.93 -10.26
C TYR A 163 -2.71 2.63 -11.69
N SER A 164 -3.57 3.48 -12.25
CA SER A 164 -3.95 3.41 -13.65
C SER A 164 -2.75 3.69 -14.58
N SER A 165 -2.72 2.97 -15.71
CA SER A 165 -1.61 3.08 -16.66
C SER A 165 -1.74 4.34 -17.52
N LYS A 166 -0.64 5.08 -17.66
CA LYS A 166 -0.48 6.23 -18.58
C LYS A 166 0.85 6.09 -19.34
N ALA A 167 0.86 6.47 -20.60
CA ALA A 167 2.07 6.38 -21.43
C ALA A 167 3.05 7.52 -21.08
N SER A 168 3.78 7.39 -19.97
CA SER A 168 4.85 8.31 -19.58
C SER A 168 5.92 7.60 -18.76
N PHE A 169 7.17 8.07 -18.84
CA PHE A 169 8.27 7.52 -18.03
C PHE A 169 8.00 7.61 -16.53
N LEU A 170 7.45 8.73 -16.06
CA LEU A 170 7.05 8.90 -14.67
C LEU A 170 6.00 7.85 -14.26
N ASN A 171 5.03 7.56 -15.12
CA ASN A 171 4.02 6.55 -14.79
C ASN A 171 4.63 5.15 -14.70
N TYR A 172 5.59 4.79 -15.56
CA TYR A 172 6.31 3.51 -15.44
C TYR A 172 7.08 3.40 -14.11
N LEU A 173 7.71 4.49 -13.65
CA LEU A 173 8.36 4.54 -12.33
C LEU A 173 7.35 4.38 -11.19
N ILE A 174 6.21 5.08 -11.26
CA ILE A 174 5.13 4.99 -10.28
C ILE A 174 4.57 3.55 -10.22
N GLN A 175 4.32 2.94 -11.37
CA GLN A 175 3.82 1.57 -11.48
C GLN A 175 4.81 0.57 -10.86
N PHE A 176 6.10 0.71 -11.19
CA PHE A 176 7.14 -0.17 -10.64
C PHE A 176 7.28 -0.02 -9.13
N GLU A 177 7.41 1.21 -8.62
CA GLU A 177 7.56 1.48 -7.19
C GLU A 177 6.34 0.97 -6.40
N THR A 178 5.13 1.18 -6.93
CA THR A 178 3.90 0.69 -6.32
C THR A 178 3.80 -0.83 -6.36
N GLY A 179 4.18 -1.45 -7.47
CA GLY A 179 4.27 -2.90 -7.60
C GLY A 179 5.26 -3.53 -6.62
N MET A 180 6.45 -2.92 -6.45
CA MET A 180 7.45 -3.34 -5.46
C MET A 180 6.96 -3.17 -4.04
N THR A 181 6.30 -2.06 -3.75
CA THR A 181 5.68 -1.82 -2.44
C THR A 181 4.63 -2.88 -2.13
N ALA A 182 3.74 -3.18 -3.10
CA ALA A 182 2.72 -4.21 -2.96
C ALA A 182 3.34 -5.61 -2.81
N LEU A 183 4.34 -5.96 -3.63
CA LEU A 183 5.09 -7.20 -3.50
C LEU A 183 5.66 -7.37 -2.08
N ASN A 184 6.27 -6.32 -1.53
CA ASN A 184 6.87 -6.36 -0.20
C ASN A 184 5.81 -6.54 0.90
N TYR A 185 4.80 -5.64 1.01
CA TYR A 185 3.91 -5.72 2.17
C TYR A 185 2.99 -6.95 2.14
N LEU A 186 2.55 -7.39 0.96
CA LEU A 186 1.72 -8.60 0.84
C LEU A 186 2.54 -9.86 1.13
N SER A 187 3.76 -9.95 0.59
CA SER A 187 4.65 -11.10 0.84
C SER A 187 5.05 -11.19 2.31
N PHE A 188 5.33 -10.07 2.96
CA PHE A 188 5.66 -10.03 4.38
C PHE A 188 4.45 -10.41 5.24
N ALA A 189 3.25 -9.95 4.87
CA ALA A 189 2.03 -10.39 5.52
C ALA A 189 1.84 -11.91 5.39
N LEU A 190 2.05 -12.49 4.21
CA LEU A 190 2.03 -13.95 4.00
C LEU A 190 3.09 -14.70 4.81
N ALA A 191 4.21 -14.06 5.11
CA ALA A 191 5.27 -14.61 5.97
C ALA A 191 5.07 -14.32 7.47
N LYS A 192 3.86 -13.86 7.86
CA LYS A 192 3.49 -13.53 9.26
C LYS A 192 4.25 -12.34 9.85
N VAL A 193 4.68 -11.41 9.00
CA VAL A 193 5.32 -10.14 9.40
C VAL A 193 4.61 -8.96 8.72
N PRO A 194 3.29 -8.77 8.94
CA PRO A 194 2.55 -7.66 8.34
C PRO A 194 3.04 -6.33 8.92
N TYR A 195 3.37 -5.38 8.05
CA TYR A 195 3.88 -4.07 8.48
C TYR A 195 3.16 -2.88 7.86
N MET A 196 2.43 -3.11 6.77
CA MET A 196 1.79 -2.05 6.00
C MET A 196 0.48 -2.55 5.40
N SER A 197 -0.47 -1.65 5.25
CA SER A 197 -1.62 -1.73 4.35
C SER A 197 -1.69 -0.48 3.49
N VAL A 198 -2.54 -0.45 2.50
CA VAL A 198 -2.79 0.77 1.71
C VAL A 198 -4.13 1.35 2.09
N GLY A 199 -4.15 2.60 2.57
CA GLY A 199 -5.34 3.27 3.11
C GLY A 199 -6.54 3.30 2.17
N ARG A 200 -6.31 3.14 0.86
CA ARG A 200 -7.33 3.14 -0.17
C ARG A 200 -7.87 1.76 -0.57
N ASN A 201 -7.35 0.66 0.02
CA ASN A 201 -7.88 -0.70 -0.20
C ASN A 201 -7.54 -1.63 0.96
N TRP A 202 -8.22 -1.49 2.06
CA TRP A 202 -8.12 -2.36 3.21
C TRP A 202 -9.40 -2.31 4.04
N GLY A 203 -9.50 -3.16 5.03
CA GLY A 203 -10.62 -3.14 5.96
C GLY A 203 -10.28 -3.77 7.29
N PHE A 204 -11.05 -3.41 8.32
CA PHE A 204 -10.92 -4.01 9.64
C PHE A 204 -12.24 -3.97 10.42
N LYS A 205 -12.35 -4.77 11.47
CA LYS A 205 -13.51 -4.75 12.38
C LYS A 205 -13.47 -3.52 13.29
N ARG A 206 -14.58 -2.81 13.37
CA ARG A 206 -14.75 -1.54 14.10
C ARG A 206 -14.28 -1.59 15.55
N HIS A 207 -14.52 -2.69 16.26
CA HIS A 207 -14.10 -2.84 17.65
C HIS A 207 -12.58 -2.75 17.83
N LEU A 208 -11.76 -3.14 16.83
CA LEU A 208 -10.32 -2.96 16.89
C LEU A 208 -9.94 -1.48 17.04
N PHE A 209 -10.67 -0.59 16.38
CA PHE A 209 -10.42 0.85 16.49
C PHE A 209 -10.87 1.41 17.83
N LEU A 210 -12.07 1.05 18.27
CA LEU A 210 -12.66 1.57 19.49
C LEU A 210 -11.90 1.10 20.73
N ASN A 211 -11.56 -0.18 20.81
CA ASN A 211 -10.88 -0.78 21.97
C ASN A 211 -9.40 -0.38 22.07
N ASN A 212 -8.78 0.03 20.96
CA ASN A 212 -7.38 0.39 20.92
C ASN A 212 -7.11 1.91 20.90
N LYS A 213 -8.07 2.75 21.34
CA LYS A 213 -7.91 4.23 21.39
C LYS A 213 -7.64 4.85 20.01
N GLY A 214 -8.18 4.26 18.93
CA GLY A 214 -8.04 4.75 17.57
C GLY A 214 -6.59 4.96 17.12
N HIS A 215 -6.30 6.10 16.54
CA HIS A 215 -4.96 6.43 16.01
C HIS A 215 -3.95 6.90 17.09
N HIS A 216 -4.34 6.99 18.39
CA HIS A 216 -3.39 7.35 19.45
C HIS A 216 -2.23 6.34 19.53
N PRO A 217 -0.95 6.76 19.73
CA PRO A 217 -0.47 8.12 20.01
C PRO A 217 -0.19 8.98 18.77
N HIS A 218 -0.50 8.50 17.57
CA HIS A 218 -0.12 9.11 16.29
C HIS A 218 -1.18 10.05 15.69
N ASN A 219 -2.12 10.55 16.48
CA ASN A 219 -3.23 11.38 15.99
C ASN A 219 -2.79 12.59 15.17
N LYS A 220 -1.71 13.27 15.58
CA LYS A 220 -1.20 14.50 14.92
C LYS A 220 -0.39 14.21 13.65
N LEU A 221 0.04 12.97 13.41
CA LEU A 221 0.82 12.64 12.23
C LEU A 221 -0.04 12.72 10.97
N LYS A 222 0.49 13.36 9.93
CA LYS A 222 -0.11 13.42 8.61
C LYS A 222 0.26 12.16 7.82
N GLY A 223 -0.48 11.08 8.00
CA GLY A 223 -0.25 9.76 7.44
C GLY A 223 -0.15 8.67 8.50
N GLY A 224 -0.03 7.42 8.08
CA GLY A 224 0.01 6.26 8.98
C GLY A 224 -1.34 5.99 9.66
N ASP A 225 -2.42 6.41 9.05
CA ASP A 225 -3.78 6.04 9.42
C ASP A 225 -4.04 4.56 9.15
N ASP A 226 -3.36 4.00 8.19
CA ASP A 226 -3.35 2.60 7.78
C ASP A 226 -2.19 1.81 8.43
N ASP A 227 -0.94 2.14 8.09
CA ASP A 227 0.26 1.40 8.49
C ASP A 227 0.44 1.30 10.00
N LEU A 228 0.41 2.45 10.70
CA LEU A 228 0.67 2.48 12.14
C LEU A 228 -0.52 1.90 12.92
N PHE A 229 -1.74 2.07 12.40
CA PHE A 229 -2.89 1.43 13.00
C PHE A 229 -2.86 -0.08 12.79
N LEU A 230 -2.53 -0.56 11.58
CA LEU A 230 -2.33 -1.98 11.32
C LEU A 230 -1.31 -2.58 12.30
N GLN A 231 -0.10 -2.00 12.39
CA GLN A 231 0.96 -2.50 13.28
C GLN A 231 0.57 -2.51 14.76
N LYS A 232 -0.39 -1.68 15.16
CA LYS A 232 -0.89 -1.61 16.53
C LYS A 232 -1.86 -2.73 16.87
N VAL A 233 -2.69 -3.17 15.90
CA VAL A 233 -3.82 -4.08 16.16
C VAL A 233 -3.64 -5.46 15.55
N VAL A 234 -2.65 -5.64 14.67
CA VAL A 234 -2.40 -6.91 14.01
C VAL A 234 -1.78 -7.92 14.96
N THR A 235 -2.24 -9.17 14.84
CA THR A 235 -1.66 -10.36 15.49
C THR A 235 -1.22 -11.35 14.42
N ASN A 236 -0.61 -12.46 14.79
CA ASN A 236 -0.18 -13.47 13.81
C ASN A 236 -1.32 -14.18 13.08
N THR A 237 -2.57 -14.01 13.53
CA THR A 237 -3.71 -14.82 13.09
C THR A 237 -4.96 -14.03 12.70
N ASN A 238 -5.04 -12.72 13.04
CA ASN A 238 -6.29 -11.97 12.88
C ASN A 238 -6.42 -11.24 11.53
N TYR A 239 -5.56 -11.52 10.57
CA TYR A 239 -5.59 -10.85 9.27
C TYR A 239 -5.50 -11.83 8.10
N THR A 240 -5.90 -11.34 6.94
CA THR A 240 -5.69 -11.99 5.63
C THR A 240 -5.40 -10.97 4.55
N ILE A 241 -4.86 -11.43 3.42
CA ILE A 241 -4.75 -10.60 2.21
C ILE A 241 -5.89 -10.89 1.24
N CYS A 242 -6.28 -9.89 0.44
CA CYS A 242 -7.24 -10.03 -0.65
C CYS A 242 -6.62 -9.46 -1.94
N ILE A 243 -6.33 -10.35 -2.90
CA ILE A 243 -5.75 -10.00 -4.21
C ILE A 243 -6.56 -10.60 -5.37
N HIS A 244 -7.85 -10.89 -5.13
CA HIS A 244 -8.76 -11.25 -6.22
C HIS A 244 -8.81 -10.10 -7.24
N PRO A 245 -8.82 -10.34 -8.56
CA PRO A 245 -8.85 -9.26 -9.56
C PRO A 245 -9.92 -8.20 -9.28
N ASP A 246 -11.13 -8.63 -8.91
CA ASP A 246 -12.22 -7.72 -8.58
C ASP A 246 -12.10 -7.03 -7.21
N SER A 247 -11.13 -7.41 -6.37
CA SER A 247 -10.84 -6.72 -5.13
C SER A 247 -9.76 -5.64 -5.26
N LEU A 248 -9.11 -5.57 -6.42
CA LEU A 248 -8.09 -4.55 -6.67
C LEU A 248 -8.75 -3.20 -6.95
N VAL A 249 -8.20 -2.16 -6.37
CA VAL A 249 -8.70 -0.79 -6.52
C VAL A 249 -7.67 0.04 -7.27
N GLU A 250 -7.97 0.42 -8.50
CA GLU A 250 -7.11 1.35 -9.24
C GLU A 250 -7.24 2.76 -8.68
N SER A 251 -6.11 3.48 -8.55
CA SER A 251 -6.06 4.89 -8.17
C SER A 251 -5.43 5.73 -9.29
N ILE A 252 -5.70 7.02 -9.30
CA ILE A 252 -5.19 7.96 -10.31
C ILE A 252 -3.74 8.32 -9.95
N PRO A 253 -2.75 8.08 -10.85
CA PRO A 253 -1.36 8.43 -10.58
C PRO A 253 -1.12 9.93 -10.71
N LYS A 254 -0.14 10.45 -9.97
CA LYS A 254 0.37 11.81 -10.18
C LYS A 254 0.98 11.93 -11.58
N THR A 255 0.81 13.08 -12.19
CA THR A 255 1.32 13.40 -13.55
C THR A 255 2.55 14.29 -13.52
N ASP A 256 2.84 14.91 -12.39
CA ASP A 256 4.03 15.71 -12.13
C ASP A 256 4.97 15.01 -11.14
N PHE A 257 6.29 15.13 -11.37
CA PHE A 257 7.31 14.50 -10.53
C PHE A 257 7.34 15.10 -9.12
N ASN A 258 7.17 16.41 -8.97
CA ASN A 258 7.23 17.06 -7.67
C ASN A 258 6.03 16.66 -6.80
N ASP A 259 4.83 16.57 -7.39
CA ASP A 259 3.65 16.10 -6.69
C ASP A 259 3.81 14.66 -6.21
N TRP A 260 4.39 13.80 -7.07
CA TRP A 260 4.71 12.42 -6.71
C TRP A 260 5.78 12.35 -5.62
N PHE A 261 6.83 13.17 -5.73
CA PHE A 261 7.89 13.26 -4.74
C PHE A 261 7.36 13.69 -3.36
N GLU A 262 6.50 14.73 -3.31
CA GLU A 262 5.85 15.17 -2.06
C GLU A 262 4.96 14.07 -1.47
N GLN A 263 4.20 13.36 -2.31
CA GLN A 263 3.40 12.21 -1.88
C GLN A 263 4.28 11.14 -1.24
N LYS A 264 5.42 10.79 -1.87
CA LYS A 264 6.34 9.77 -1.36
C LYS A 264 7.06 10.24 -0.08
N GLN A 265 7.49 11.48 0.01
CA GLN A 265 8.03 12.03 1.25
C GLN A 265 7.06 11.84 2.43
N ARG A 266 5.77 12.10 2.20
CA ARG A 266 4.74 11.90 3.21
C ARG A 266 4.64 10.42 3.62
N HIS A 267 4.62 9.48 2.67
CA HIS A 267 4.55 8.06 2.97
C HIS A 267 5.80 7.59 3.73
N TYR A 268 7.00 7.92 3.24
CA TYR A 268 8.24 7.52 3.90
C TYR A 268 8.43 8.14 5.29
N SER A 269 7.85 9.32 5.56
CA SER A 269 7.95 9.98 6.87
C SER A 269 7.33 9.16 8.01
N VAL A 270 6.42 8.25 7.69
CA VAL A 270 5.75 7.36 8.65
C VAL A 270 6.64 6.18 9.07
N SER A 271 7.54 5.73 8.19
CA SER A 271 8.39 4.54 8.42
C SER A 271 9.28 4.62 9.66
N LYS A 272 9.63 5.83 10.11
CA LYS A 272 10.37 6.05 11.36
C LYS A 272 9.63 5.58 12.63
N PHE A 273 8.32 5.40 12.54
CA PHE A 273 7.48 4.90 13.63
C PHE A 273 7.18 3.39 13.53
N TYR A 274 7.63 2.71 12.46
CA TYR A 274 7.46 1.28 12.33
C TYR A 274 8.15 0.52 13.47
N ASN A 275 7.69 -0.68 13.75
CA ASN A 275 8.32 -1.56 14.73
C ASN A 275 9.75 -1.97 14.30
N LEU A 276 10.56 -2.42 15.23
CA LEU A 276 11.97 -2.73 14.98
C LEU A 276 12.17 -3.85 13.97
N THR A 277 11.32 -4.87 13.98
CA THR A 277 11.39 -5.99 13.02
C THR A 277 11.18 -5.51 11.60
N SER A 278 10.15 -4.70 11.36
CA SER A 278 9.86 -4.14 10.04
C SER A 278 10.98 -3.22 9.56
N LYS A 279 11.48 -2.35 10.45
CA LYS A 279 12.63 -1.48 10.13
C LYS A 279 13.86 -2.30 9.74
N PHE A 280 14.19 -3.32 10.54
CA PHE A 280 15.34 -4.18 10.28
C PHE A 280 15.20 -4.89 8.92
N LEU A 281 14.08 -5.55 8.67
CA LEU A 281 13.89 -6.29 7.43
C LEU A 281 13.93 -5.39 6.20
N LEU A 282 13.24 -4.24 6.23
CA LEU A 282 13.20 -3.32 5.09
C LEU A 282 14.57 -2.64 4.86
N SER A 283 15.24 -2.20 5.92
CA SER A 283 16.56 -1.58 5.80
C SER A 283 17.62 -2.58 5.39
N ASN A 284 17.60 -3.81 5.93
CA ASN A 284 18.52 -4.87 5.56
C ASN A 284 18.39 -5.21 4.07
N TYR A 285 17.15 -5.41 3.58
CA TYR A 285 16.92 -5.66 2.15
C TYR A 285 17.53 -4.56 1.27
N LEU A 286 17.25 -3.29 1.59
CA LEU A 286 17.74 -2.15 0.81
C LEU A 286 19.27 -2.03 0.84
N ILE A 287 19.88 -2.13 2.02
CA ILE A 287 21.33 -2.02 2.20
C ILE A 287 22.06 -3.15 1.46
N ILE A 288 21.63 -4.39 1.66
CA ILE A 288 22.24 -5.56 1.02
C ILE A 288 22.05 -5.50 -0.51
N HIS A 289 20.89 -5.04 -0.97
CA HIS A 289 20.65 -4.86 -2.41
C HIS A 289 21.65 -3.88 -3.03
N LEU A 290 21.83 -2.70 -2.46
CA LEU A 290 22.78 -1.69 -2.97
C LEU A 290 24.23 -2.18 -2.85
N LEU A 291 24.60 -2.79 -1.72
CA LEU A 291 25.93 -3.31 -1.50
C LEU A 291 26.26 -4.39 -2.55
N SER A 292 25.27 -5.23 -2.92
CA SER A 292 25.47 -6.25 -3.95
C SER A 292 25.82 -5.66 -5.32
N TYR A 293 25.22 -4.50 -5.71
CA TYR A 293 25.57 -3.79 -6.96
C TYR A 293 26.98 -3.20 -6.88
N ILE A 294 27.34 -2.54 -5.77
CA ILE A 294 28.67 -1.95 -5.57
C ILE A 294 29.74 -3.02 -5.65
N LEU A 295 29.56 -4.13 -4.94
CA LEU A 295 30.51 -5.25 -4.94
C LEU A 295 30.58 -5.91 -6.31
N PHE A 296 29.45 -6.10 -7.00
CA PHE A 296 29.43 -6.64 -8.37
C PHE A 296 30.27 -5.79 -9.31
N ILE A 297 30.04 -4.46 -9.35
CA ILE A 297 30.81 -3.55 -10.19
C ILE A 297 32.30 -3.61 -9.86
N THR A 298 32.66 -3.66 -8.56
CA THR A 298 34.05 -3.77 -8.12
C THR A 298 34.70 -5.06 -8.59
N LEU A 299 33.96 -6.18 -8.49
CA LEU A 299 34.48 -7.52 -8.86
C LEU A 299 34.64 -7.71 -10.37
N LEU A 300 33.99 -6.88 -11.23
CA LEU A 300 34.22 -6.88 -12.67
C LEU A 300 35.68 -6.51 -13.04
N PHE A 301 36.38 -5.79 -12.18
CA PHE A 301 37.79 -5.43 -12.37
C PHE A 301 38.77 -6.55 -11.93
N SER A 302 38.28 -7.62 -11.30
CA SER A 302 39.09 -8.78 -10.92
C SER A 302 39.15 -9.79 -12.08
N GLN A 303 40.37 -10.14 -12.52
CA GLN A 303 40.53 -11.17 -13.55
C GLN A 303 40.02 -12.53 -13.10
N GLU A 304 40.19 -12.86 -11.82
CA GLU A 304 39.83 -14.14 -11.21
C GLU A 304 38.31 -14.25 -10.97
N PHE A 305 37.64 -13.19 -10.41
CA PHE A 305 36.28 -13.29 -9.92
C PHE A 305 35.21 -12.71 -10.85
N ARG A 306 35.57 -11.99 -11.91
CA ARG A 306 34.60 -11.32 -12.81
C ARG A 306 33.58 -12.26 -13.44
N LEU A 307 33.98 -13.47 -13.85
CA LEU A 307 33.05 -14.43 -14.46
C LEU A 307 32.11 -15.06 -13.43
N TYR A 308 32.66 -15.44 -12.28
CA TYR A 308 31.86 -16.00 -11.19
C TYR A 308 30.84 -14.98 -10.65
N SER A 309 31.29 -13.75 -10.38
CA SER A 309 30.41 -12.69 -9.91
C SER A 309 29.33 -12.34 -10.94
N SER A 310 29.66 -12.30 -12.24
CA SER A 310 28.70 -12.08 -13.31
C SER A 310 27.64 -13.19 -13.38
N ALA A 311 28.05 -14.45 -13.30
CA ALA A 311 27.12 -15.57 -13.34
C ALA A 311 26.17 -15.56 -12.14
N ILE A 312 26.70 -15.35 -10.92
CA ILE A 312 25.94 -15.30 -9.68
C ILE A 312 24.96 -14.12 -9.67
N PHE A 313 25.42 -12.92 -10.06
CA PHE A 313 24.58 -11.73 -10.13
C PHE A 313 23.47 -11.86 -11.17
N SER A 314 23.79 -12.38 -12.36
CA SER A 314 22.82 -12.61 -13.44
C SER A 314 21.75 -13.64 -13.01
N PHE A 315 22.14 -14.70 -12.32
CA PHE A 315 21.19 -15.68 -11.78
C PHE A 315 20.21 -15.04 -10.80
N ARG A 316 20.72 -14.24 -9.85
CA ARG A 316 19.87 -13.53 -8.87
C ARG A 316 18.94 -12.53 -9.58
N LEU A 317 19.46 -11.77 -10.53
CA LEU A 317 18.69 -10.78 -11.28
C LEU A 317 17.58 -11.44 -12.10
N LEU A 318 17.87 -12.56 -12.78
CA LEU A 318 16.91 -13.33 -13.55
C LEU A 318 15.80 -13.91 -12.65
N LEU A 319 16.17 -14.48 -11.49
CA LEU A 319 15.21 -14.99 -10.52
C LEU A 319 14.26 -13.88 -10.05
N PHE A 320 14.81 -12.73 -9.63
CA PHE A 320 13.99 -11.58 -9.23
C PHE A 320 13.09 -11.10 -10.37
N TRP A 321 13.62 -10.99 -11.58
CA TRP A 321 12.88 -10.56 -12.76
C TRP A 321 11.65 -11.42 -13.00
N ILE A 322 11.80 -12.75 -12.99
CA ILE A 322 10.69 -13.69 -13.16
C ILE A 322 9.67 -13.56 -12.03
N LEU A 323 10.13 -13.48 -10.78
CA LEU A 323 9.25 -13.33 -9.61
C LEU A 323 8.46 -12.02 -9.65
N ALA A 324 9.14 -10.91 -9.92
CA ALA A 324 8.52 -9.59 -9.98
C ALA A 324 7.53 -9.50 -11.16
N ALA A 325 7.90 -9.97 -12.35
CA ALA A 325 7.01 -9.96 -13.51
C ALA A 325 5.70 -10.73 -13.25
N LYS A 326 5.80 -11.94 -12.69
CA LYS A 326 4.61 -12.74 -12.32
C LYS A 326 3.78 -12.08 -11.23
N SER A 327 4.43 -11.50 -10.20
CA SER A 327 3.75 -10.83 -9.10
C SER A 327 3.04 -9.56 -9.57
N PHE A 328 3.68 -8.75 -10.40
CA PHE A 328 3.10 -7.54 -10.96
C PHE A 328 1.90 -7.83 -11.85
N ASN A 329 2.00 -8.87 -12.68
CA ASN A 329 0.86 -9.32 -13.49
C ASN A 329 -0.34 -9.72 -12.61
N LYS A 330 -0.08 -10.45 -11.51
CA LYS A 330 -1.10 -10.86 -10.54
C LYS A 330 -1.76 -9.68 -9.82
N LEU A 331 -1.01 -8.61 -9.61
CA LEU A 331 -1.48 -7.37 -8.97
C LEU A 331 -2.01 -6.34 -9.99
N THR A 332 -2.15 -6.73 -11.26
CA THR A 332 -2.53 -5.85 -12.40
C THR A 332 -1.66 -4.59 -12.53
N SER A 333 -0.45 -4.62 -11.96
CA SER A 333 0.52 -3.55 -12.18
C SER A 333 1.07 -3.67 -13.61
N LYS A 334 0.83 -2.64 -14.43
CA LYS A 334 1.17 -2.65 -15.86
C LYS A 334 2.61 -2.18 -16.10
N VAL A 335 3.55 -2.85 -15.43
CA VAL A 335 4.98 -2.65 -15.69
C VAL A 335 5.41 -3.55 -16.84
N GLU A 336 6.00 -2.96 -17.87
CA GLU A 336 6.59 -3.71 -18.97
C GLU A 336 7.69 -4.61 -18.42
N TRP A 337 7.56 -5.92 -18.65
CA TRP A 337 8.42 -6.95 -18.02
C TRP A 337 9.92 -6.71 -18.29
N TYR A 338 10.31 -6.20 -19.47
CA TYR A 338 11.70 -5.91 -19.83
C TYR A 338 12.30 -4.70 -19.11
N LEU A 339 11.48 -3.84 -18.50
CA LEU A 339 11.93 -2.69 -17.72
C LEU A 339 12.28 -3.06 -16.26
N ILE A 340 11.81 -4.20 -15.77
CA ILE A 340 11.98 -4.62 -14.37
C ILE A 340 13.45 -4.58 -13.92
N PRO A 341 14.43 -5.14 -14.66
CA PRO A 341 15.82 -5.14 -14.21
C PRO A 341 16.40 -3.74 -14.02
N TRP A 342 16.03 -2.80 -14.90
CA TRP A 342 16.48 -1.41 -14.84
C TRP A 342 15.82 -0.64 -13.69
N PHE A 343 14.53 -0.84 -13.52
CA PHE A 343 13.76 -0.15 -12.49
C PHE A 343 14.05 -0.69 -11.08
N GLU A 344 14.51 -1.91 -10.94
CA GLU A 344 14.95 -2.44 -9.65
C GLU A 344 16.08 -1.61 -9.06
N PHE A 345 17.09 -1.29 -9.86
CA PHE A 345 18.20 -0.44 -9.43
C PHE A 345 17.75 1.01 -9.18
N LEU A 346 17.01 1.61 -10.13
CA LEU A 346 16.48 2.97 -9.96
C LEU A 346 15.58 3.11 -8.75
N ASN A 347 14.72 2.14 -8.48
CA ASN A 347 13.85 2.14 -7.32
C ASN A 347 14.65 2.20 -6.01
N SER A 348 15.75 1.49 -5.91
CA SER A 348 16.58 1.51 -4.71
C SER A 348 17.20 2.90 -4.46
N ILE A 349 17.62 3.60 -5.51
CA ILE A 349 18.09 4.98 -5.42
C ILE A 349 16.95 5.91 -5.00
N MET A 350 15.77 5.75 -5.60
CA MET A 350 14.59 6.54 -5.25
C MET A 350 14.17 6.36 -3.79
N VAL A 351 14.12 5.12 -3.29
CA VAL A 351 13.77 4.81 -1.89
C VAL A 351 14.73 5.52 -0.92
N ILE A 352 16.04 5.52 -1.21
CA ILE A 352 17.02 6.27 -0.39
C ILE A 352 16.73 7.77 -0.47
N THR A 353 16.56 8.29 -1.67
CA THR A 353 16.32 9.72 -1.90
C THR A 353 15.07 10.20 -1.17
N PHE A 354 13.96 9.48 -1.30
CA PHE A 354 12.72 9.79 -0.59
C PHE A 354 12.87 9.64 0.93
N GLY A 355 13.53 8.57 1.39
CA GLY A 355 13.79 8.32 2.81
C GLY A 355 14.61 9.43 3.45
N LEU A 356 15.76 9.80 2.87
CA LEU A 356 16.62 10.86 3.40
C LEU A 356 15.91 12.22 3.39
N ASN A 357 15.18 12.54 2.34
CA ASN A 357 14.42 13.79 2.26
C ASN A 357 13.26 13.81 3.27
N SER A 358 12.62 12.68 3.53
CA SER A 358 11.54 12.58 4.52
C SER A 358 12.03 12.89 5.96
N LEU A 359 13.28 12.56 6.27
CA LEU A 359 13.89 12.89 7.57
C LEU A 359 14.16 14.40 7.74
N ARG A 360 14.41 15.12 6.64
CA ARG A 360 14.69 16.57 6.62
C ARG A 360 13.43 17.42 6.55
N ALA A 361 12.31 16.87 6.10
CA ALA A 361 11.06 17.59 5.90
C ALA A 361 10.46 18.07 7.23
N ARG A 362 10.62 19.38 7.55
CA ARG A 362 10.08 20.01 8.78
C ARG A 362 8.56 20.25 8.75
N LYS A 363 7.96 20.42 7.57
CA LYS A 363 6.50 20.64 7.40
C LYS A 363 6.01 19.87 6.16
N ILE A 364 5.29 18.80 6.37
CA ILE A 364 4.58 18.08 5.32
C ILE A 364 3.21 18.75 5.17
N LYS A 365 2.89 19.28 3.99
CA LYS A 365 1.57 19.82 3.69
C LYS A 365 0.61 18.69 3.38
N TRP A 366 -0.60 18.78 3.90
CA TRP A 366 -1.76 18.04 3.42
C TRP A 366 -2.44 18.96 2.41
N ARG A 367 -2.60 18.47 1.17
CA ARG A 367 -3.55 19.06 0.21
C ARG A 367 -4.83 18.29 0.31
#